data_7ea173e02d2efb62de9e877dc86d3d0e
#
_entry.id   7ea173e02d2efb62de9e877dc86d3d0e
#
_cell.length_a   1.000
_cell.length_b   1.000
_cell.length_c   1.000
_cell.angle_alpha   90.00
_cell.angle_beta   90.00
_cell.angle_gamma   90.00
#
_symmetry.space_group_name_H-M   'P 1'
#
loop_
_entity.id
_entity.type
_entity.pdbx_description
1 polymer ?
#
loop_
_entity_poly.entity_id
_entity_poly.type
_entity_poly.pdbx_seq_one_letter_code
_entity_poly.pdbx_strand_id
1 'polypeptide(L)'
;MSENEKKLIDPGYHKAVAVTLATAEDPVPRYARWGWTNDGDKRRVLMSFELLEGEFAGRRLFWNGYFTKKAGERTTESLRYCGWKGNDLADIQTQELNQVVTLLVEHDEHEGKVTAKIAFVNKPGGGTPTIKIAKPMNDGDIRKFAAMMRDSV
;
A
#
# COMPACT_ATOMS: atom_id res chain seq x y z
N MET A 1 -15.07 10.65 -20.85
CA MET A 1 -15.14 10.67 -19.58
C MET A 1 -14.59 11.92 -19.00
N SER A 2 -15.11 12.31 -18.03
CA SER A 2 -14.77 13.59 -17.54
C SER A 2 -13.55 13.55 -16.64
N GLU A 3 -12.97 14.69 -16.48
CA GLU A 3 -11.79 14.84 -15.68
C GLU A 3 -12.01 14.59 -14.24
N ASN A 4 -13.22 14.72 -13.78
CA ASN A 4 -13.50 14.49 -12.39
C ASN A 4 -13.35 13.06 -12.02
N GLU A 5 -13.43 12.16 -12.97
CA GLU A 5 -13.15 10.79 -12.68
C GLU A 5 -11.71 10.59 -12.37
N LYS A 6 -10.90 11.59 -12.67
CA LYS A 6 -9.49 11.56 -12.38
C LYS A 6 -9.15 12.26 -11.09
N LYS A 7 -10.13 12.51 -10.26
CA LYS A 7 -9.84 13.08 -8.97
C LYS A 7 -8.78 12.25 -8.27
N LEU A 8 -7.78 12.91 -7.72
CA LEU A 8 -6.67 12.26 -7.06
C LEU A 8 -7.17 11.54 -5.80
N ILE A 9 -6.75 10.30 -5.63
CA ILE A 9 -7.11 9.55 -4.43
C ILE A 9 -6.49 10.23 -3.22
N ASP A 10 -7.26 10.43 -2.18
CA ASP A 10 -6.80 11.12 -0.99
C ASP A 10 -5.66 10.37 -0.32
N PRO A 11 -4.71 11.08 0.28
CA PRO A 11 -3.68 10.41 1.07
C PRO A 11 -4.30 9.82 2.33
N GLY A 12 -3.65 8.81 2.89
CA GLY A 12 -4.11 8.16 4.10
C GLY A 12 -4.34 6.67 3.87
N TYR A 13 -5.09 6.07 4.76
CA TYR A 13 -5.30 4.63 4.73
C TYR A 13 -6.55 4.28 3.95
N HIS A 14 -6.43 3.27 3.08
CA HIS A 14 -7.55 2.81 2.26
C HIS A 14 -7.60 1.30 2.28
N LYS A 15 -8.78 0.75 2.52
CA LYS A 15 -8.98 -0.69 2.43
C LYS A 15 -8.96 -1.10 0.95
N ALA A 16 -8.25 -2.17 0.64
CA ALA A 16 -8.07 -2.57 -0.75
C ALA A 16 -7.84 -4.07 -0.85
N VAL A 17 -7.93 -4.57 -2.08
CA VAL A 17 -7.61 -5.96 -2.38
C VAL A 17 -6.87 -5.99 -3.71
N ALA A 18 -5.90 -6.89 -3.83
CA ALA A 18 -5.19 -7.05 -5.09
C ALA A 18 -6.11 -7.64 -6.13
N VAL A 19 -5.96 -7.19 -7.36
CA VAL A 19 -6.70 -7.71 -8.49
C VAL A 19 -5.70 -8.24 -9.51
N THR A 20 -6.16 -9.14 -10.37
CA THR A 20 -5.26 -9.73 -11.36
C THR A 20 -4.94 -8.75 -12.47
N LEU A 21 -3.77 -8.94 -13.05
CA LEU A 21 -3.25 -8.10 -14.11
C LEU A 21 -2.68 -8.99 -15.20
N ALA A 22 -3.05 -8.72 -16.43
CA ALA A 22 -2.50 -9.42 -17.60
C ALA A 22 -1.76 -8.42 -18.45
N THR A 23 -0.76 -8.88 -19.19
CA THR A 23 0.01 -8.03 -20.10
C THR A 23 -0.05 -8.61 -21.51
N ALA A 24 0.39 -7.82 -22.48
CA ALA A 24 0.44 -8.29 -23.87
C ALA A 24 1.41 -9.45 -24.02
N GLU A 25 2.50 -9.43 -23.25
CA GLU A 25 3.53 -10.47 -23.29
C GLU A 25 3.10 -11.72 -22.53
N ASP A 26 2.26 -11.55 -21.53
CA ASP A 26 1.78 -12.65 -20.70
C ASP A 26 0.30 -12.45 -20.41
N PRO A 27 -0.59 -12.98 -21.23
CA PRO A 27 -2.02 -12.74 -21.09
C PRO A 27 -2.66 -13.51 -19.92
N VAL A 28 -1.89 -14.32 -19.21
CA VAL A 28 -2.43 -15.00 -18.03
C VAL A 28 -2.63 -14.00 -16.91
N PRO A 29 -3.84 -13.91 -16.32
CA PRO A 29 -4.05 -12.99 -15.20
C PRO A 29 -3.25 -13.44 -13.98
N ARG A 30 -2.53 -12.51 -13.38
CA ARG A 30 -1.72 -12.80 -12.20
C ARG A 30 -1.88 -11.71 -11.17
N TYR A 31 -1.85 -12.07 -9.90
CA TYR A 31 -1.94 -11.08 -8.83
C TYR A 31 -0.65 -10.31 -8.65
N ALA A 32 0.48 -10.95 -8.89
CA ALA A 32 1.79 -10.29 -8.79
C ALA A 32 2.66 -10.69 -9.95
N ARG A 33 3.47 -9.75 -10.43
CA ARG A 33 4.38 -9.98 -11.55
C ARG A 33 5.76 -9.49 -11.21
N TRP A 34 6.75 -10.30 -11.56
CA TRP A 34 8.14 -9.89 -11.46
C TRP A 34 8.47 -8.87 -12.54
N GLY A 35 9.34 -7.96 -12.22
CA GLY A 35 9.86 -7.00 -13.17
C GLY A 35 11.19 -6.46 -12.72
N TRP A 36 11.83 -5.71 -13.60
CA TRP A 36 13.04 -4.98 -13.29
C TRP A 36 12.69 -3.50 -13.17
N THR A 37 13.51 -2.76 -12.42
CA THR A 37 13.36 -1.31 -12.40
C THR A 37 13.74 -0.76 -13.76
N ASN A 38 13.41 0.50 -14.00
CA ASN A 38 13.66 1.12 -15.31
C ASN A 38 15.13 1.12 -15.70
N ASP A 39 16.02 1.14 -14.70
CA ASP A 39 17.46 1.06 -14.98
C ASP A 39 17.95 -0.38 -15.12
N GLY A 40 17.07 -1.35 -14.96
CA GLY A 40 17.42 -2.76 -15.11
C GLY A 40 18.27 -3.32 -13.99
N ASP A 41 18.45 -2.57 -12.92
CA ASP A 41 19.39 -2.91 -11.87
C ASP A 41 18.76 -3.64 -10.69
N LYS A 42 17.49 -3.42 -10.43
CA LYS A 42 16.85 -3.97 -9.24
C LYS A 42 15.59 -4.74 -9.61
N ARG A 43 15.31 -5.76 -8.82
CA ARG A 43 14.11 -6.57 -8.99
C ARG A 43 12.95 -5.95 -8.24
N ARG A 44 11.79 -6.02 -8.85
CA ARG A 44 10.56 -5.54 -8.22
C ARG A 44 9.43 -6.48 -8.50
N VAL A 45 8.40 -6.42 -7.66
CA VAL A 45 7.12 -7.07 -7.93
C VAL A 45 6.07 -5.99 -8.16
N LEU A 46 5.26 -6.17 -9.19
CA LEU A 46 4.20 -5.24 -9.54
C LEU A 46 2.86 -5.85 -9.20
N MET A 47 2.02 -5.10 -8.50
CA MET A 47 0.67 -5.51 -8.14
C MET A 47 -0.29 -4.36 -8.39
N SER A 48 -1.54 -4.71 -8.71
CA SER A 48 -2.61 -3.74 -8.86
C SER A 48 -3.61 -3.96 -7.72
N PHE A 49 -4.01 -2.88 -7.06
CA PHE A 49 -4.97 -2.93 -5.96
C PHE A 49 -6.20 -2.13 -6.30
N GLU A 50 -7.36 -2.64 -5.90
CA GLU A 50 -8.61 -1.94 -6.07
C GLU A 50 -9.11 -1.50 -4.69
N LEU A 51 -9.47 -0.22 -4.58
CA LEU A 51 -9.98 0.33 -3.33
C LEU A 51 -11.41 -0.16 -3.11
N LEU A 52 -11.74 -0.49 -1.87
CA LEU A 52 -12.99 -1.16 -1.54
C LEU A 52 -14.04 -0.25 -0.91
N GLU A 53 -13.64 0.89 -0.34
CA GLU A 53 -14.56 1.73 0.42
C GLU A 53 -14.42 3.20 0.09
N GLY A 54 -15.45 3.97 0.42
CA GLY A 54 -15.40 5.41 0.31
C GLY A 54 -15.64 5.90 -1.09
N GLU A 55 -15.35 7.18 -1.30
CA GLU A 55 -15.63 7.81 -2.59
C GLU A 55 -14.74 7.27 -3.71
N PHE A 56 -13.63 6.65 -3.36
CA PHE A 56 -12.69 6.10 -4.35
C PHE A 56 -12.86 4.60 -4.57
N ALA A 57 -13.92 4.01 -4.04
CA ALA A 57 -14.17 2.58 -4.23
C ALA A 57 -14.16 2.24 -5.73
N GLY A 58 -13.50 1.16 -6.10
CA GLY A 58 -13.38 0.73 -7.49
C GLY A 58 -12.17 1.32 -8.21
N ARG A 59 -11.55 2.34 -7.66
CA ARG A 59 -10.34 2.91 -8.25
C ARG A 59 -9.15 1.98 -7.98
N ARG A 60 -8.20 2.01 -8.89
CA ARG A 60 -7.03 1.13 -8.81
C ARG A 60 -5.75 1.91 -8.65
N LEU A 61 -4.82 1.31 -7.91
CA LEU A 61 -3.48 1.84 -7.75
C LEU A 61 -2.49 0.71 -7.97
N PHE A 62 -1.35 1.04 -8.58
CA PHE A 62 -0.28 0.07 -8.75
C PHE A 62 0.73 0.21 -7.63
N TRP A 63 1.28 -0.92 -7.23
CA TRP A 63 2.30 -0.96 -6.20
C TRP A 63 3.53 -1.67 -6.73
N ASN A 64 4.68 -1.07 -6.50
CA ASN A 64 5.95 -1.67 -6.85
C ASN A 64 6.68 -2.00 -5.56
N GLY A 65 6.82 -3.31 -5.30
CA GLY A 65 7.59 -3.76 -4.13
C GLY A 65 9.00 -4.06 -4.55
N TYR A 66 9.96 -3.30 -4.04
CA TYR A 66 11.35 -3.45 -4.44
C TYR A 66 12.08 -4.45 -3.54
N PHE A 67 12.99 -5.20 -4.13
CA PHE A 67 13.79 -6.18 -3.40
C PHE A 67 15.23 -5.70 -3.31
N THR A 68 15.42 -4.62 -2.58
CA THR A 68 16.72 -4.08 -2.27
C THR A 68 17.07 -4.47 -0.83
N LYS A 69 18.30 -4.23 -0.41
CA LYS A 69 18.68 -4.52 0.96
C LYS A 69 17.83 -3.78 1.96
N LYS A 70 17.43 -2.56 1.64
CA LYS A 70 16.60 -1.75 2.53
C LYS A 70 15.13 -2.13 2.51
N ALA A 71 14.61 -2.45 1.34
CA ALA A 71 13.17 -2.61 1.16
C ALA A 71 12.69 -4.06 1.11
N GLY A 72 13.60 -5.00 0.89
CA GLY A 72 13.21 -6.40 0.63
C GLY A 72 12.39 -7.03 1.75
N GLU A 73 12.78 -6.80 2.99
CA GLU A 73 12.10 -7.37 4.13
C GLU A 73 10.67 -6.84 4.22
N ARG A 74 10.50 -5.54 4.03
CA ARG A 74 9.19 -4.91 4.05
C ARG A 74 8.33 -5.36 2.88
N THR A 75 8.93 -5.50 1.71
CA THR A 75 8.20 -5.99 0.54
C THR A 75 7.69 -7.40 0.78
N THR A 76 8.53 -8.27 1.35
CA THR A 76 8.13 -9.63 1.69
C THR A 76 6.98 -9.64 2.68
N GLU A 77 7.04 -8.79 3.69
CA GLU A 77 5.98 -8.69 4.67
C GLU A 77 4.67 -8.23 4.03
N SER A 78 4.75 -7.24 3.14
CA SER A 78 3.57 -6.77 2.42
C SER A 78 2.93 -7.88 1.59
N LEU A 79 3.74 -8.69 0.93
CA LEU A 79 3.23 -9.82 0.16
C LEU A 79 2.52 -10.83 1.04
N ARG A 80 3.03 -11.06 2.24
CA ARG A 80 2.37 -11.96 3.18
C ARG A 80 1.03 -11.42 3.64
N TYR A 81 0.92 -10.11 3.81
CA TYR A 81 -0.37 -9.49 4.14
C TYR A 81 -1.39 -9.71 3.03
N CYS A 82 -0.93 -9.75 1.79
CA CYS A 82 -1.79 -10.00 0.64
C CYS A 82 -2.23 -11.46 0.54
N GLY A 83 -1.57 -12.35 1.28
CA GLY A 83 -1.94 -13.76 1.28
C GLY A 83 -0.85 -14.72 0.83
N TRP A 84 0.35 -14.22 0.54
CA TRP A 84 1.45 -15.10 0.12
C TRP A 84 1.86 -15.98 1.30
N LYS A 85 1.83 -17.26 1.08
CA LYS A 85 2.13 -18.26 2.12
C LYS A 85 3.41 -19.04 1.89
N GLY A 86 4.08 -18.76 0.78
CA GLY A 86 5.28 -19.50 0.44
C GLY A 86 6.52 -18.98 1.12
N ASN A 87 7.58 -19.73 0.99
CA ASN A 87 8.90 -19.31 1.44
C ASN A 87 9.80 -18.97 0.26
N ASP A 88 9.37 -19.29 -0.95
CA ASP A 88 10.14 -19.07 -2.15
C ASP A 88 9.45 -18.01 -3.01
N LEU A 89 10.09 -16.88 -3.16
CA LEU A 89 9.52 -15.78 -3.94
C LEU A 89 9.38 -16.13 -5.42
N ALA A 90 10.04 -17.17 -5.88
CA ALA A 90 9.89 -17.60 -7.28
C ALA A 90 8.44 -17.98 -7.60
N ASP A 91 7.67 -18.41 -6.59
CA ASP A 91 6.28 -18.81 -6.79
C ASP A 91 5.28 -17.67 -6.77
N ILE A 92 5.75 -16.43 -6.58
CA ILE A 92 4.83 -15.32 -6.32
C ILE A 92 3.84 -15.11 -7.46
N GLN A 93 4.23 -15.37 -8.68
CA GLN A 93 3.37 -15.14 -9.84
C GLN A 93 2.21 -16.14 -9.94
N THR A 94 2.32 -17.26 -9.26
CA THR A 94 1.28 -18.28 -9.30
C THR A 94 0.41 -18.31 -8.05
N GLN A 95 0.67 -17.41 -7.11
CA GLN A 95 -0.07 -17.36 -5.85
C GLN A 95 -1.32 -16.51 -5.97
N GLU A 96 -2.34 -16.88 -5.19
CA GLU A 96 -3.52 -16.05 -5.05
C GLU A 96 -3.27 -15.07 -3.90
N LEU A 97 -3.22 -13.79 -4.23
CA LEU A 97 -2.90 -12.75 -3.26
C LEU A 97 -4.11 -11.85 -3.06
N ASN A 98 -5.24 -12.47 -2.76
CA ASN A 98 -6.52 -11.77 -2.71
C ASN A 98 -7.02 -11.46 -1.30
N GLN A 99 -6.14 -11.41 -0.33
CA GLN A 99 -6.52 -10.98 1.01
C GLN A 99 -6.71 -9.48 1.06
N VAL A 100 -7.73 -9.05 1.79
CA VAL A 100 -7.96 -7.62 2.00
C VAL A 100 -6.81 -7.04 2.81
N VAL A 101 -6.31 -5.90 2.36
CA VAL A 101 -5.20 -5.22 3.03
C VAL A 101 -5.55 -3.76 3.21
N THR A 102 -4.71 -3.04 3.91
CA THR A 102 -4.84 -1.60 4.05
C THR A 102 -3.64 -0.95 3.38
N LEU A 103 -3.93 -0.04 2.45
CA LEU A 103 -2.87 0.70 1.75
C LEU A 103 -2.68 2.05 2.42
N LEU A 104 -1.42 2.43 2.61
CA LEU A 104 -1.12 3.81 2.95
C LEU A 104 -0.81 4.53 1.64
N VAL A 105 -1.65 5.49 1.30
CA VAL A 105 -1.51 6.27 0.07
C VAL A 105 -0.90 7.62 0.40
N GLU A 106 0.07 8.02 -0.41
CA GLU A 106 0.72 9.32 -0.29
C GLU A 106 0.64 10.03 -1.62
N HIS A 107 0.75 11.34 -1.59
CA HIS A 107 0.88 12.13 -2.81
C HIS A 107 2.34 12.39 -3.08
N ASP A 108 2.71 12.25 -4.34
CA ASP A 108 4.07 12.46 -4.80
C ASP A 108 4.03 13.51 -5.90
N GLU A 109 4.93 14.47 -5.82
CA GLU A 109 4.99 15.54 -6.81
C GLU A 109 6.26 15.40 -7.63
N HIS A 110 6.12 15.41 -8.95
CA HIS A 110 7.25 15.34 -9.85
C HIS A 110 6.97 16.24 -11.05
N GLU A 111 7.86 17.18 -11.28
CA GLU A 111 7.75 18.14 -12.37
C GLU A 111 6.40 18.86 -12.39
N GLY A 112 5.95 19.25 -11.21
CA GLY A 112 4.70 19.99 -11.07
C GLY A 112 3.45 19.16 -11.14
N LYS A 113 3.58 17.86 -11.33
CA LYS A 113 2.44 16.95 -11.40
C LYS A 113 2.34 16.12 -10.12
N VAL A 114 1.16 16.13 -9.50
CA VAL A 114 0.92 15.38 -8.28
C VAL A 114 0.20 14.08 -8.62
N THR A 115 0.69 12.98 -8.08
CA THR A 115 0.07 11.68 -8.27
C THR A 115 -0.11 11.00 -6.92
N ALA A 116 -1.10 10.10 -6.83
CA ALA A 116 -1.28 9.26 -5.66
C ALA A 116 -0.49 7.98 -5.85
N LYS A 117 0.20 7.55 -4.81
CA LYS A 117 0.97 6.31 -4.87
C LYS A 117 0.82 5.54 -3.57
N ILE A 118 1.06 4.24 -3.63
CA ILE A 118 1.03 3.39 -2.45
C ILE A 118 2.40 3.46 -1.78
N ALA A 119 2.44 3.97 -0.56
CA ALA A 119 3.68 4.01 0.23
C ALA A 119 3.91 2.68 0.94
N PHE A 120 2.83 2.06 1.42
CA PHE A 120 2.90 0.79 2.12
C PHE A 120 1.67 -0.05 1.87
N VAL A 121 1.88 -1.37 1.85
CA VAL A 121 0.80 -2.34 1.92
C VAL A 121 0.84 -2.92 3.33
N ASN A 122 -0.19 -2.66 4.11
CA ASN A 122 -0.27 -3.06 5.52
C ASN A 122 -1.23 -4.22 5.71
N LYS A 123 -1.14 -4.86 6.87
CA LYS A 123 -2.02 -5.96 7.22
C LYS A 123 -3.48 -5.48 7.25
N PRO A 124 -4.45 -6.40 7.11
CA PRO A 124 -5.86 -6.05 7.18
C PRO A 124 -6.18 -5.38 8.52
N GLY A 125 -6.94 -4.30 8.45
CA GLY A 125 -7.32 -3.57 9.64
C GLY A 125 -6.22 -2.74 10.26
N GLY A 126 -5.01 -2.84 9.70
CA GLY A 126 -3.87 -2.15 10.28
C GLY A 126 -3.87 -0.67 9.99
N GLY A 127 -4.78 -0.22 9.16
CA GLY A 127 -4.83 1.17 8.79
C GLY A 127 -5.99 1.92 9.36
N THR A 128 -6.71 1.37 10.33
CA THR A 128 -7.62 2.23 11.04
C THR A 128 -6.82 3.44 11.43
N PRO A 129 -7.43 4.61 11.40
CA PRO A 129 -6.70 5.85 11.52
C PRO A 129 -5.97 5.94 12.83
N THR A 130 -5.07 5.07 12.98
CA THR A 130 -4.19 5.06 14.11
C THR A 130 -2.93 5.67 13.61
N ILE A 131 -2.69 6.82 14.10
CA ILE A 131 -1.38 7.40 13.97
C ILE A 131 -0.45 6.39 14.61
N LYS A 132 0.58 6.03 13.90
CA LYS A 132 1.58 5.18 14.48
C LYS A 132 2.31 5.98 15.53
N ILE A 133 1.88 5.79 16.75
CA ILE A 133 2.60 6.36 17.86
C ILE A 133 3.61 5.29 18.25
N ALA A 134 4.88 5.63 18.17
CA ALA A 134 5.94 4.70 18.48
C ALA A 134 5.82 4.18 19.92
N LYS A 135 5.21 4.96 20.76
CA LYS A 135 5.01 4.60 22.16
C LYS A 135 3.64 5.05 22.59
N PRO A 136 2.68 4.12 22.70
CA PRO A 136 1.33 4.50 23.10
C PRO A 136 1.33 5.13 24.49
N MET A 137 0.49 6.12 24.67
CA MET A 137 0.34 6.77 25.97
C MET A 137 -0.54 5.92 26.85
N ASN A 138 -0.14 5.76 28.11
CA ASN A 138 -0.99 5.12 29.09
C ASN A 138 -1.94 6.16 29.71
N ASP A 139 -2.85 5.71 30.55
CA ASP A 139 -3.85 6.61 31.15
C ASP A 139 -3.22 7.77 31.91
N GLY A 140 -2.13 7.52 32.60
CA GLY A 140 -1.42 8.56 33.34
C GLY A 140 -0.86 9.61 32.44
N ASP A 141 -0.28 9.20 31.32
CA ASP A 141 0.29 10.12 30.33
C ASP A 141 -0.81 10.95 29.67
N ILE A 142 -1.95 10.33 29.40
CA ILE A 142 -3.07 11.03 28.80
C ILE A 142 -3.57 12.11 29.74
N ARG A 143 -3.67 11.81 31.04
CA ARG A 143 -4.11 12.78 32.02
C ARG A 143 -3.16 13.96 32.14
N LYS A 144 -1.86 13.68 32.14
CA LYS A 144 -0.85 14.73 32.18
C LYS A 144 -0.95 15.63 30.95
N PHE A 145 -1.12 15.01 29.80
CA PHE A 145 -1.24 15.75 28.55
C PHE A 145 -2.48 16.63 28.58
N ALA A 146 -3.60 16.09 29.02
CA ALA A 146 -4.86 16.84 29.11
C ALA A 146 -4.73 18.03 30.04
N ALA A 147 -4.03 17.86 31.17
CA ALA A 147 -3.81 18.92 32.10
C ALA A 147 -2.94 20.02 31.48
N MET A 148 -1.90 19.63 30.78
CA MET A 148 -1.04 20.60 30.08
C MET A 148 -1.81 21.41 29.07
N MET A 149 -2.67 20.75 28.30
CA MET A 149 -3.46 21.42 27.28
C MET A 149 -4.46 22.40 27.90
N ARG A 150 -5.02 22.05 29.03
CA ARG A 150 -5.93 22.95 29.74
C ARG A 150 -5.22 24.21 30.21
N ASP A 151 -4.00 24.06 30.72
CA ASP A 151 -3.23 25.19 31.20
C ASP A 151 -2.79 26.09 30.05
N SER A 152 -2.75 25.57 28.83
CA SER A 152 -2.32 26.32 27.66
C SER A 152 -3.43 27.13 27.01
N VAL A 153 -4.65 26.88 27.40
CA VAL A 153 -5.81 27.52 26.75
C VAL A 153 -6.13 28.86 27.36
#